data_3b37d43bdeb90695ea78805894504373
#
_entry.id   3b37d43bdeb90695ea78805894504373
#
_cell.length_a   1.000
_cell.length_b   1.000
_cell.length_c   1.000
_cell.angle_alpha   90.00
_cell.angle_beta   90.00
_cell.angle_gamma   90.00
#
_symmetry.space_group_name_H-M   'P 1'
#
loop_
_entity.id
_entity.type
_entity.pdbx_description
1 polymer ?
#
loop_
_entity_poly.entity_id
_entity_poly.type
_entity_poly.pdbx_seq_one_letter_code
_entity_poly.pdbx_strand_id
1 'polypeptide(L)'
;MEMARRYLLCMSFCGLGLILLAGVEPARALAADHEKAVVAYREGNGLFDQNRFAEAVAAYDRAIAEDPEYAHAYHNRALADEMVDRQKAIQDWRRFVEMAADRPELKFDAARASARLQILASLPALPEAMGPSHYVPAAGDYYFWISNESEGDEWKSLPLKVFLGSAPELKWQQGTREAYDNWSKVFPLELVALPKAADIRMGWEESTLGQGHAGEEWDMPQFRYEGGELRSRKYAVITVELSRMWSKDEMRAIVSHELGHALGIKGHSESKGDIMFWHVQEKTRQFSPPGLPLPLFWRSLVKQPSQRDVNTLIRLYNSAGSGKRFP
;
A
#
# COMPACT_ATOMS: atom_id res chain seq x y z
N MET A 1 -66.51 -60.40 16.83
CA MET A 1 -65.29 -59.69 17.20
C MET A 1 -64.12 -60.10 16.29
N GLU A 2 -64.25 -59.83 14.97
CA GLU A 2 -63.20 -60.21 14.02
C GLU A 2 -63.38 -59.51 12.68
N MET A 3 -63.43 -58.16 12.69
CA MET A 3 -63.46 -57.33 11.47
C MET A 3 -62.83 -55.92 11.64
N ALA A 4 -61.86 -55.77 12.58
CA ALA A 4 -61.21 -54.51 12.80
C ALA A 4 -59.68 -54.54 12.70
N ARG A 5 -59.12 -55.55 12.00
CA ARG A 5 -57.64 -55.75 11.93
C ARG A 5 -57.04 -55.71 10.52
N ARG A 6 -57.77 -55.25 9.49
CA ARG A 6 -57.24 -55.25 8.10
C ARG A 6 -57.13 -53.91 7.39
N TYR A 7 -57.23 -52.79 8.11
CA TYR A 7 -57.12 -51.43 7.50
C TYR A 7 -55.92 -50.57 8.00
N LEU A 8 -54.92 -51.16 8.64
CA LEU A 8 -53.80 -50.42 9.22
C LEU A 8 -52.43 -50.74 8.62
N LEU A 9 -52.34 -51.18 7.35
CA LEU A 9 -51.06 -51.55 6.73
C LEU A 9 -50.86 -51.00 5.30
N CYS A 10 -51.58 -49.92 4.90
CA CYS A 10 -51.42 -49.34 3.56
C CYS A 10 -51.11 -47.84 3.54
N MET A 11 -50.76 -47.19 4.66
CA MET A 11 -50.39 -45.74 4.67
C MET A 11 -48.97 -45.44 5.15
N SER A 12 -48.03 -46.38 5.20
CA SER A 12 -46.67 -46.15 5.65
C SER A 12 -45.59 -46.13 4.57
N PHE A 13 -45.95 -46.23 3.29
CA PHE A 13 -44.94 -46.27 2.21
C PHE A 13 -44.95 -45.05 1.26
N CYS A 14 -45.91 -44.11 1.34
CA CYS A 14 -45.91 -42.90 0.50
C CYS A 14 -45.28 -41.66 1.17
N GLY A 15 -44.97 -41.68 2.48
CA GLY A 15 -44.42 -40.50 3.19
C GLY A 15 -42.90 -40.37 3.19
N LEU A 16 -42.15 -41.46 2.97
CA LEU A 16 -40.69 -41.41 3.00
C LEU A 16 -40.03 -41.03 1.63
N GLY A 17 -40.76 -41.13 0.55
CA GLY A 17 -40.25 -40.80 -0.78
C GLY A 17 -40.29 -39.30 -1.11
N LEU A 18 -41.19 -38.54 -0.48
CA LEU A 18 -41.30 -37.09 -0.73
C LEU A 18 -40.35 -36.26 0.14
N ILE A 19 -39.87 -36.76 1.29
CA ILE A 19 -38.96 -36.03 2.17
C ILE A 19 -37.51 -36.07 1.64
N LEU A 20 -37.13 -37.10 0.90
CA LEU A 20 -35.79 -37.23 0.29
C LEU A 20 -35.61 -36.40 -1.00
N LEU A 21 -36.67 -36.08 -1.72
CA LEU A 21 -36.61 -35.22 -2.91
C LEU A 21 -36.63 -33.73 -2.59
N ALA A 22 -37.32 -33.32 -1.52
CA ALA A 22 -37.37 -31.91 -1.07
C ALA A 22 -36.05 -31.38 -0.50
N GLY A 23 -35.14 -32.27 -0.04
CA GLY A 23 -33.82 -31.90 0.49
C GLY A 23 -32.69 -31.86 -0.55
N VAL A 24 -32.90 -32.49 -1.72
CA VAL A 24 -31.84 -32.61 -2.76
C VAL A 24 -31.82 -31.38 -3.68
N GLU A 25 -32.97 -30.80 -3.98
CA GLU A 25 -33.04 -29.61 -4.85
C GLU A 25 -32.41 -28.36 -4.26
N PRO A 26 -32.67 -27.95 -3.00
CA PRO A 26 -32.01 -26.77 -2.43
C PRO A 26 -30.49 -26.98 -2.25
N ALA A 27 -30.04 -28.17 -1.89
CA ALA A 27 -28.62 -28.47 -1.79
C ALA A 27 -27.91 -28.43 -3.17
N ARG A 28 -28.59 -28.86 -4.24
CA ARG A 28 -28.09 -28.80 -5.61
C ARG A 28 -28.10 -27.37 -6.16
N ALA A 29 -29.06 -26.55 -5.80
CA ALA A 29 -29.14 -25.14 -6.17
C ALA A 29 -28.00 -24.36 -5.46
N LEU A 30 -27.83 -24.55 -4.16
CA LEU A 30 -26.73 -23.94 -3.37
C LEU A 30 -25.34 -24.35 -3.91
N ALA A 31 -25.14 -25.61 -4.31
CA ALA A 31 -23.89 -26.07 -4.92
C ALA A 31 -23.64 -25.44 -6.30
N ALA A 32 -24.70 -25.27 -7.11
CA ALA A 32 -24.60 -24.62 -8.42
C ALA A 32 -24.29 -23.11 -8.30
N ASP A 33 -24.84 -22.44 -7.31
CA ASP A 33 -24.61 -21.03 -7.06
C ASP A 33 -23.17 -20.82 -6.52
N HIS A 34 -22.69 -21.71 -5.66
CA HIS A 34 -21.28 -21.70 -5.23
C HIS A 34 -20.29 -21.92 -6.40
N GLU A 35 -20.61 -22.81 -7.37
CA GLU A 35 -19.75 -23.01 -8.55
C GLU A 35 -19.64 -21.73 -9.41
N LYS A 36 -20.75 -21.00 -9.60
CA LYS A 36 -20.74 -19.69 -10.27
C LYS A 36 -19.93 -18.65 -9.47
N ALA A 37 -20.09 -18.65 -8.15
CA ALA A 37 -19.31 -17.78 -7.26
C ALA A 37 -17.80 -18.02 -7.42
N VAL A 38 -17.37 -19.28 -7.47
CA VAL A 38 -15.95 -19.64 -7.68
C VAL A 38 -15.43 -19.16 -9.03
N VAL A 39 -16.22 -19.22 -10.11
CA VAL A 39 -15.83 -18.68 -11.42
C VAL A 39 -15.59 -17.19 -11.36
N ALA A 40 -16.54 -16.41 -10.82
CA ALA A 40 -16.42 -14.98 -10.67
C ALA A 40 -15.27 -14.58 -9.73
N TYR A 41 -15.06 -15.32 -8.65
CA TYR A 41 -13.96 -15.16 -7.72
C TYR A 41 -12.59 -15.32 -8.40
N ARG A 42 -12.41 -16.36 -9.24
CA ARG A 42 -11.16 -16.59 -9.99
C ARG A 42 -10.91 -15.49 -11.02
N GLU A 43 -11.94 -14.99 -11.67
CA GLU A 43 -11.82 -13.80 -12.52
C GLU A 43 -11.31 -12.61 -11.73
N GLY A 44 -11.88 -12.33 -10.55
CA GLY A 44 -11.44 -11.30 -9.63
C GLY A 44 -9.97 -11.45 -9.24
N ASN A 45 -9.54 -12.68 -8.95
CA ASN A 45 -8.14 -12.97 -8.65
C ASN A 45 -7.21 -12.59 -9.81
N GLY A 46 -7.57 -12.97 -11.04
CA GLY A 46 -6.77 -12.63 -12.22
C GLY A 46 -6.69 -11.13 -12.49
N LEU A 47 -7.76 -10.37 -12.21
CA LEU A 47 -7.79 -8.92 -12.31
C LEU A 47 -6.96 -8.25 -11.20
N PHE A 48 -7.05 -8.77 -9.98
CA PHE A 48 -6.24 -8.30 -8.85
C PHE A 48 -4.74 -8.43 -9.14
N ASP A 49 -4.30 -9.57 -9.67
CA ASP A 49 -2.90 -9.81 -10.05
C ASP A 49 -2.38 -8.86 -11.15
N GLN A 50 -3.31 -8.29 -11.93
CA GLN A 50 -3.02 -7.26 -12.93
C GLN A 50 -3.10 -5.84 -12.35
N ASN A 51 -3.27 -5.66 -11.04
CA ASN A 51 -3.53 -4.40 -10.35
C ASN A 51 -4.80 -3.66 -10.86
N ARG A 52 -5.74 -4.37 -11.51
CA ARG A 52 -7.03 -3.85 -11.98
C ARG A 52 -8.06 -3.92 -10.85
N PHE A 53 -7.79 -3.21 -9.76
CA PHE A 53 -8.50 -3.37 -8.49
C PHE A 53 -10.00 -3.08 -8.59
N ALA A 54 -10.42 -2.03 -9.29
CA ALA A 54 -11.84 -1.72 -9.44
C ALA A 54 -12.61 -2.81 -10.20
N GLU A 55 -11.98 -3.42 -11.20
CA GLU A 55 -12.59 -4.52 -11.96
C GLU A 55 -12.56 -5.83 -11.14
N ALA A 56 -11.52 -6.04 -10.33
CA ALA A 56 -11.48 -7.14 -9.39
C ALA A 56 -12.61 -7.04 -8.36
N VAL A 57 -12.86 -5.86 -7.79
CA VAL A 57 -14.00 -5.60 -6.90
C VAL A 57 -15.32 -6.00 -7.56
N ALA A 58 -15.57 -5.56 -8.81
CA ALA A 58 -16.79 -5.91 -9.53
C ALA A 58 -16.93 -7.43 -9.78
N ALA A 59 -15.83 -8.15 -9.96
CA ALA A 59 -15.85 -9.60 -10.10
C ALA A 59 -16.14 -10.31 -8.76
N TYR A 60 -15.54 -9.84 -7.66
CA TYR A 60 -15.85 -10.35 -6.32
C TYR A 60 -17.28 -10.00 -5.89
N ASP A 61 -17.85 -8.85 -6.31
CA ASP A 61 -19.26 -8.51 -6.10
C ASP A 61 -20.17 -9.58 -6.69
N ARG A 62 -19.88 -10.04 -7.92
CA ARG A 62 -20.62 -11.14 -8.55
C ARG A 62 -20.47 -12.44 -7.77
N ALA A 63 -19.25 -12.74 -7.30
CA ALA A 63 -19.02 -13.95 -6.50
C ALA A 63 -19.86 -13.94 -5.21
N ILE A 64 -19.89 -12.81 -4.51
CA ILE A 64 -20.68 -12.65 -3.27
C ILE A 64 -22.18 -12.65 -3.53
N ALA A 65 -22.63 -12.14 -4.69
CA ALA A 65 -24.04 -12.18 -5.07
C ALA A 65 -24.52 -13.62 -5.33
N GLU A 66 -23.66 -14.49 -5.89
CA GLU A 66 -23.99 -15.91 -6.11
C GLU A 66 -23.85 -16.74 -4.82
N ASP A 67 -22.86 -16.42 -3.96
CA ASP A 67 -22.66 -17.08 -2.65
C ASP A 67 -22.34 -16.06 -1.55
N PRO A 68 -23.33 -15.56 -0.81
CA PRO A 68 -23.13 -14.60 0.28
C PRO A 68 -22.34 -15.12 1.48
N GLU A 69 -22.10 -16.43 1.58
CA GLU A 69 -21.30 -17.04 2.64
C GLU A 69 -19.86 -17.39 2.17
N TYR A 70 -19.45 -16.92 0.99
CA TYR A 70 -18.11 -17.16 0.45
C TYR A 70 -17.08 -16.23 1.09
N ALA A 71 -16.57 -16.59 2.26
CA ALA A 71 -15.64 -15.78 3.05
C ALA A 71 -14.40 -15.31 2.28
N HIS A 72 -13.81 -16.16 1.41
CA HIS A 72 -12.64 -15.80 0.61
C HIS A 72 -12.91 -14.65 -0.36
N ALA A 73 -14.16 -14.54 -0.86
CA ALA A 73 -14.53 -13.45 -1.76
C ALA A 73 -14.58 -12.11 -1.00
N TYR A 74 -15.10 -12.07 0.23
CA TYR A 74 -15.04 -10.87 1.08
C TYR A 74 -13.61 -10.48 1.41
N HIS A 75 -12.76 -11.45 1.78
CA HIS A 75 -11.35 -11.18 2.06
C HIS A 75 -10.62 -10.55 0.85
N ASN A 76 -10.76 -11.14 -0.33
CA ASN A 76 -10.06 -10.67 -1.52
C ASN A 76 -10.66 -9.36 -2.06
N ARG A 77 -11.99 -9.16 -1.92
CA ARG A 77 -12.63 -7.88 -2.23
C ARG A 77 -12.13 -6.79 -1.29
N ALA A 78 -12.01 -7.06 0.01
CA ALA A 78 -11.46 -6.11 0.97
C ALA A 78 -10.05 -5.66 0.58
N LEU A 79 -9.17 -6.60 0.17
CA LEU A 79 -7.83 -6.26 -0.32
C LEU A 79 -7.87 -5.35 -1.57
N ALA A 80 -8.78 -5.61 -2.50
CA ALA A 80 -8.97 -4.78 -3.69
C ALA A 80 -9.58 -3.42 -3.33
N ASP A 81 -10.56 -3.40 -2.43
CA ASP A 81 -11.24 -2.18 -1.98
C ASP A 81 -10.33 -1.26 -1.15
N GLU A 82 -9.26 -1.75 -0.52
CA GLU A 82 -8.23 -0.86 0.04
C GLU A 82 -7.69 0.11 -1.01
N MET A 83 -7.66 -0.31 -2.28
CA MET A 83 -7.21 0.48 -3.41
C MET A 83 -8.34 1.21 -4.17
N VAL A 84 -9.60 1.01 -3.81
CA VAL A 84 -10.76 1.59 -4.51
C VAL A 84 -11.61 2.43 -3.57
N ASP A 85 -11.99 1.83 -2.43
CA ASP A 85 -12.88 2.44 -1.44
C ASP A 85 -12.55 1.90 -0.04
N ARG A 86 -11.72 2.62 0.71
CA ARG A 86 -11.29 2.23 2.06
C ARG A 86 -12.48 1.92 3.00
N GLN A 87 -13.61 2.63 2.85
CA GLN A 87 -14.76 2.40 3.72
C GLN A 87 -15.42 1.04 3.44
N LYS A 88 -15.50 0.66 2.18
CA LYS A 88 -15.98 -0.68 1.79
C LYS A 88 -14.99 -1.76 2.23
N ALA A 89 -13.69 -1.53 2.06
CA ALA A 89 -12.65 -2.45 2.57
C ALA A 89 -12.84 -2.72 4.07
N ILE A 90 -13.06 -1.68 4.88
CA ILE A 90 -13.31 -1.83 6.32
C ILE A 90 -14.58 -2.64 6.59
N GLN A 91 -15.65 -2.47 5.81
CA GLN A 91 -16.89 -3.24 5.96
C GLN A 91 -16.65 -4.72 5.62
N ASP A 92 -15.96 -5.00 4.54
CA ASP A 92 -15.64 -6.37 4.12
C ASP A 92 -14.70 -7.09 5.09
N TRP A 93 -13.68 -6.39 5.60
CA TRP A 93 -12.82 -6.95 6.64
C TRP A 93 -13.59 -7.32 7.90
N ARG A 94 -14.55 -6.49 8.34
CA ARG A 94 -15.43 -6.82 9.47
C ARG A 94 -16.27 -8.05 9.17
N ARG A 95 -16.90 -8.10 7.98
CA ARG A 95 -17.71 -9.25 7.56
C ARG A 95 -16.88 -10.53 7.49
N PHE A 96 -15.67 -10.46 6.94
CA PHE A 96 -14.76 -11.61 6.93
C PHE A 96 -14.42 -12.11 8.33
N VAL A 97 -14.09 -11.21 9.27
CA VAL A 97 -13.80 -11.58 10.67
C VAL A 97 -15.01 -12.24 11.33
N GLU A 98 -16.22 -11.72 11.13
CA GLU A 98 -17.47 -12.33 11.62
C GLU A 98 -17.65 -13.74 11.06
N MET A 99 -17.49 -13.93 9.76
CA MET A 99 -17.65 -15.24 9.11
C MET A 99 -16.57 -16.24 9.52
N ALA A 100 -15.40 -15.78 9.89
CA ALA A 100 -14.27 -16.60 10.31
C ALA A 100 -14.36 -17.03 11.79
N ALA A 101 -15.25 -16.43 12.59
CA ALA A 101 -15.33 -16.68 14.04
C ALA A 101 -15.54 -18.15 14.40
N ASP A 102 -16.39 -18.85 13.64
CA ASP A 102 -16.72 -20.26 13.84
C ASP A 102 -15.99 -21.20 12.87
N ARG A 103 -14.95 -20.70 12.16
CA ARG A 103 -14.16 -21.43 11.18
C ARG A 103 -12.70 -21.52 11.61
N PRO A 104 -12.28 -22.62 12.27
CA PRO A 104 -10.92 -22.76 12.81
C PRO A 104 -9.81 -22.61 11.76
N GLU A 105 -10.07 -23.01 10.51
CA GLU A 105 -9.16 -22.91 9.37
C GLU A 105 -8.88 -21.45 8.97
N LEU A 106 -9.78 -20.51 9.27
CA LEU A 106 -9.63 -19.09 8.97
C LEU A 106 -9.11 -18.25 10.15
N LYS A 107 -8.85 -18.87 11.30
CA LYS A 107 -8.48 -18.16 12.54
C LYS A 107 -7.26 -17.26 12.38
N PHE A 108 -6.24 -17.72 11.67
CA PHE A 108 -5.02 -16.94 11.43
C PHE A 108 -5.30 -15.73 10.54
N ASP A 109 -6.09 -15.93 9.49
CA ASP A 109 -6.43 -14.86 8.55
C ASP A 109 -7.39 -13.85 9.18
N ALA A 110 -8.29 -14.28 10.08
CA ALA A 110 -9.13 -13.38 10.86
C ALA A 110 -8.31 -12.49 11.82
N ALA A 111 -7.25 -13.01 12.43
CA ALA A 111 -6.35 -12.22 13.25
C ALA A 111 -5.61 -11.16 12.41
N ARG A 112 -5.15 -11.51 11.21
CA ARG A 112 -4.53 -10.57 10.27
C ARG A 112 -5.53 -9.52 9.78
N ALA A 113 -6.76 -9.92 9.46
CA ALA A 113 -7.83 -9.00 9.06
C ALA A 113 -8.14 -7.99 10.17
N SER A 114 -8.15 -8.43 11.44
CA SER A 114 -8.34 -7.56 12.60
C SER A 114 -7.21 -6.54 12.76
N ALA A 115 -5.95 -6.94 12.52
CA ALA A 115 -4.81 -6.04 12.53
C ALA A 115 -4.92 -5.00 11.38
N ARG A 116 -5.31 -5.43 10.18
CA ARG A 116 -5.56 -4.51 9.04
C ARG A 116 -6.63 -3.47 9.34
N LEU A 117 -7.72 -3.86 9.99
CA LEU A 117 -8.76 -2.92 10.43
C LEU A 117 -8.19 -1.80 11.31
N GLN A 118 -7.31 -2.13 12.24
CA GLN A 118 -6.66 -1.13 13.12
C GLN A 118 -5.79 -0.16 12.30
N ILE A 119 -4.99 -0.68 11.38
CA ILE A 119 -4.14 0.13 10.50
C ILE A 119 -5.00 1.05 9.64
N LEU A 120 -5.97 0.51 8.90
CA LEU A 120 -6.86 1.29 8.01
C LEU A 120 -7.60 2.41 8.76
N ALA A 121 -8.00 2.17 10.01
CA ALA A 121 -8.63 3.18 10.85
C ALA A 121 -7.68 4.30 11.28
N SER A 122 -6.36 4.06 11.30
CA SER A 122 -5.33 5.01 11.69
C SER A 122 -4.73 5.80 10.52
N LEU A 123 -4.94 5.36 9.28
CA LEU A 123 -4.43 6.04 8.10
C LEU A 123 -5.11 7.40 7.90
N PRO A 124 -4.36 8.43 7.47
CA PRO A 124 -4.93 9.74 7.22
C PRO A 124 -5.94 9.70 6.06
N ALA A 125 -6.87 10.65 6.05
CA ALA A 125 -7.64 10.94 4.86
C ALA A 125 -6.69 11.49 3.80
N LEU A 126 -6.64 10.84 2.63
CA LEU A 126 -5.84 11.31 1.52
C LEU A 126 -6.59 12.40 0.75
N PRO A 127 -5.87 13.43 0.25
CA PRO A 127 -6.44 14.36 -0.69
C PRO A 127 -6.78 13.64 -2.01
N GLU A 128 -7.69 14.21 -2.79
CA GLU A 128 -8.15 13.64 -4.04
C GLU A 128 -7.00 13.25 -4.98
N ALA A 129 -5.95 14.09 -5.07
CA ALA A 129 -4.76 13.83 -5.90
C ALA A 129 -3.98 12.55 -5.53
N MET A 130 -4.19 12.00 -4.34
CA MET A 130 -3.60 10.75 -3.85
C MET A 130 -4.66 9.63 -3.72
N GLY A 131 -5.87 9.90 -4.17
CA GLY A 131 -6.96 8.93 -4.12
C GLY A 131 -6.72 7.76 -5.09
N PRO A 132 -7.36 6.62 -4.85
CA PRO A 132 -7.26 5.43 -5.70
C PRO A 132 -7.58 5.67 -7.17
N SER A 133 -8.40 6.69 -7.49
CA SER A 133 -8.72 7.09 -8.86
C SER A 133 -7.50 7.56 -9.69
N HIS A 134 -6.42 7.95 -9.04
CA HIS A 134 -5.16 8.36 -9.68
C HIS A 134 -4.17 7.20 -9.86
N TYR A 135 -4.51 6.00 -9.36
CA TYR A 135 -3.73 4.80 -9.61
C TYR A 135 -3.90 4.34 -11.06
N VAL A 136 -2.79 4.21 -11.79
CA VAL A 136 -2.77 3.80 -13.21
C VAL A 136 -2.25 2.36 -13.31
N PRO A 137 -3.12 1.33 -13.41
CA PRO A 137 -2.70 -0.08 -13.40
C PRO A 137 -1.66 -0.42 -14.46
N ALA A 138 -1.78 0.16 -15.67
CA ALA A 138 -0.87 -0.11 -16.78
C ALA A 138 0.58 0.35 -16.51
N ALA A 139 0.79 1.33 -15.63
CA ALA A 139 2.12 1.76 -15.23
C ALA A 139 2.75 0.80 -14.19
N GLY A 140 1.92 0.06 -13.45
CA GLY A 140 2.36 -0.78 -12.34
C GLY A 140 2.84 0.03 -11.13
N ASP A 141 3.40 -0.66 -10.17
CA ASP A 141 4.09 -0.11 -9.00
C ASP A 141 5.22 -1.05 -8.57
N TYR A 142 5.95 -0.68 -7.55
CA TYR A 142 6.97 -1.52 -6.93
C TYR A 142 6.71 -1.72 -5.42
N TYR A 143 5.47 -1.48 -4.98
CA TYR A 143 5.04 -1.62 -3.59
C TYR A 143 5.38 -2.99 -2.98
N PHE A 144 5.20 -4.07 -3.75
CA PHE A 144 5.49 -5.41 -3.26
C PHE A 144 6.95 -5.59 -2.83
N TRP A 145 7.88 -4.93 -3.51
CA TRP A 145 9.32 -5.02 -3.22
C TRP A 145 9.73 -4.22 -1.98
N ILE A 146 8.99 -3.15 -1.69
CA ILE A 146 9.32 -2.23 -0.58
C ILE A 146 8.44 -2.41 0.65
N SER A 147 7.33 -3.16 0.56
CA SER A 147 6.31 -3.20 1.61
C SER A 147 6.83 -3.69 2.96
N ASN A 148 7.77 -4.62 2.96
CA ASN A 148 8.37 -5.12 4.22
C ASN A 148 9.24 -4.07 4.93
N GLU A 149 9.80 -3.12 4.20
CA GLU A 149 10.66 -2.06 4.73
C GLU A 149 9.88 -0.78 5.06
N SER A 150 8.75 -0.58 4.37
CA SER A 150 7.93 0.64 4.47
C SER A 150 6.70 0.48 5.37
N GLU A 151 6.37 -0.73 5.81
CA GLU A 151 5.14 -1.00 6.58
C GLU A 151 5.19 -0.31 7.95
N GLY A 152 4.22 0.58 8.19
CA GLY A 152 4.13 1.37 9.44
C GLY A 152 4.90 2.69 9.42
N ASP A 153 5.57 3.01 8.31
CA ASP A 153 6.33 4.25 8.14
C ASP A 153 5.50 5.40 7.55
N GLU A 154 4.21 5.15 7.26
CA GLU A 154 3.31 6.16 6.74
C GLU A 154 3.08 7.27 7.76
N TRP A 155 3.05 8.50 7.26
CA TRP A 155 2.70 9.64 8.07
C TRP A 155 1.22 9.62 8.46
N LYS A 156 0.93 9.90 9.72
CA LYS A 156 -0.45 9.85 10.25
C LYS A 156 -1.25 11.13 10.06
N SER A 157 -0.60 12.20 9.59
CA SER A 157 -1.26 13.49 9.33
C SER A 157 -0.69 14.16 8.08
N LEU A 158 -1.56 14.78 7.28
CA LEU A 158 -1.24 15.49 6.06
C LEU A 158 -1.89 16.90 6.08
N PRO A 159 -1.36 17.90 5.38
CA PRO A 159 -0.13 17.87 4.58
C PRO A 159 1.13 17.77 5.43
N LEU A 160 2.21 17.20 4.86
CA LEU A 160 3.52 17.20 5.51
C LEU A 160 4.20 18.56 5.40
N LYS A 161 4.70 19.02 6.51
CA LYS A 161 5.44 20.29 6.60
C LYS A 161 6.91 20.09 6.29
N VAL A 162 7.40 20.77 5.25
CA VAL A 162 8.76 20.64 4.74
C VAL A 162 9.55 21.92 4.96
N PHE A 163 10.70 21.79 5.57
CA PHE A 163 11.71 22.86 5.67
C PHE A 163 12.89 22.53 4.78
N LEU A 164 13.12 23.34 3.74
CA LEU A 164 14.17 23.08 2.74
C LEU A 164 15.56 23.54 3.16
N GLY A 165 15.69 24.29 4.24
CA GLY A 165 16.97 24.90 4.62
C GLY A 165 17.47 25.92 3.60
N SER A 166 18.65 26.47 3.87
CA SER A 166 19.34 27.36 2.93
C SER A 166 20.57 26.65 2.37
N ALA A 167 20.51 26.31 1.09
CA ALA A 167 21.66 25.71 0.43
C ALA A 167 22.83 26.71 0.28
N PRO A 168 24.09 26.25 0.37
CA PRO A 168 25.26 27.10 0.20
C PRO A 168 25.34 27.80 -1.17
N GLU A 169 24.84 27.14 -2.20
CA GLU A 169 24.88 27.66 -3.56
C GLU A 169 23.45 27.86 -4.15
N LEU A 170 23.26 28.94 -4.91
CA LEU A 170 21.97 29.26 -5.54
C LEU A 170 21.46 28.12 -6.45
N LYS A 171 22.36 27.50 -7.24
CA LYS A 171 21.97 26.37 -8.10
C LYS A 171 21.47 25.17 -7.30
N TRP A 172 21.99 24.95 -6.10
CA TRP A 172 21.53 23.87 -5.21
C TRP A 172 20.18 24.22 -4.58
N GLN A 173 20.00 25.46 -4.17
CA GLN A 173 18.70 25.96 -3.70
C GLN A 173 17.61 25.80 -4.77
N GLN A 174 17.94 26.07 -6.03
CA GLN A 174 17.03 25.89 -7.15
C GLN A 174 16.70 24.41 -7.38
N GLY A 175 17.71 23.53 -7.42
CA GLY A 175 17.50 22.07 -7.57
C GLY A 175 16.64 21.48 -6.46
N THR A 176 16.92 21.86 -5.21
CA THR A 176 16.13 21.48 -4.03
C THR A 176 14.68 21.94 -4.14
N ARG A 177 14.47 23.19 -4.54
CA ARG A 177 13.13 23.72 -4.74
C ARG A 177 12.37 23.00 -5.84
N GLU A 178 13.01 22.70 -6.96
CA GLU A 178 12.41 21.93 -8.05
C GLU A 178 12.02 20.52 -7.61
N ALA A 179 12.84 19.87 -6.79
CA ALA A 179 12.52 18.55 -6.22
C ALA A 179 11.24 18.61 -5.36
N TYR A 180 11.17 19.57 -4.46
CA TYR A 180 9.97 19.81 -3.66
C TYR A 180 8.74 20.10 -4.56
N ASP A 181 8.86 21.02 -5.49
CA ASP A 181 7.75 21.43 -6.38
C ASP A 181 7.24 20.26 -7.24
N ASN A 182 8.10 19.30 -7.58
CA ASN A 182 7.69 18.10 -8.33
C ASN A 182 6.92 17.11 -7.45
N TRP A 183 7.38 16.86 -6.22
CA TRP A 183 6.64 16.00 -5.30
C TRP A 183 5.35 16.64 -4.81
N SER A 184 5.31 17.96 -4.59
CA SER A 184 4.11 18.67 -4.15
C SER A 184 2.95 18.65 -5.14
N LYS A 185 3.20 18.32 -6.42
CA LYS A 185 2.15 18.11 -7.43
C LYS A 185 1.39 16.81 -7.22
N VAL A 186 2.02 15.83 -6.59
CA VAL A 186 1.51 14.45 -6.46
C VAL A 186 1.35 13.99 -5.03
N PHE A 187 1.89 14.74 -4.06
CA PHE A 187 1.78 14.46 -2.64
C PHE A 187 1.52 15.76 -1.84
N PRO A 188 0.68 15.72 -0.80
CA PRO A 188 0.31 16.93 -0.03
C PRO A 188 1.47 17.41 0.84
N LEU A 189 2.21 18.40 0.36
CA LEU A 189 3.34 19.05 1.04
C LEU A 189 3.06 20.52 1.29
N GLU A 190 3.53 21.04 2.41
CA GLU A 190 3.46 22.44 2.82
C GLU A 190 4.84 22.96 3.21
N LEU A 191 5.29 24.08 2.61
CA LEU A 191 6.54 24.69 3.01
C LEU A 191 6.39 25.46 4.32
N VAL A 192 7.36 25.29 5.21
CA VAL A 192 7.45 26.05 6.47
C VAL A 192 8.77 26.79 6.60
N ALA A 193 8.69 27.96 7.23
CA ALA A 193 9.86 28.83 7.39
C ALA A 193 10.81 28.39 8.53
N LEU A 194 10.34 27.58 9.46
CA LEU A 194 11.10 27.21 10.65
C LEU A 194 11.28 25.68 10.73
N PRO A 195 12.52 25.18 10.92
CA PRO A 195 12.79 23.76 10.99
C PRO A 195 12.05 23.05 12.12
N LYS A 196 11.83 23.72 13.26
CA LYS A 196 11.09 23.14 14.40
C LYS A 196 9.62 22.87 14.13
N ALA A 197 9.05 23.50 13.08
CA ALA A 197 7.67 23.28 12.66
C ALA A 197 7.54 22.18 11.60
N ALA A 198 8.65 21.72 11.03
CA ALA A 198 8.68 20.80 9.91
C ALA A 198 8.55 19.34 10.37
N ASP A 199 7.90 18.54 9.53
CA ASP A 199 7.90 17.08 9.57
C ASP A 199 9.11 16.53 8.81
N ILE A 200 9.49 17.17 7.69
CA ILE A 200 10.67 16.84 6.91
C ILE A 200 11.63 18.03 6.93
N ARG A 201 12.87 17.78 7.32
CA ARG A 201 13.91 18.82 7.43
C ARG A 201 15.05 18.51 6.52
N MET A 202 15.45 19.49 5.72
CA MET A 202 16.60 19.40 4.86
C MET A 202 17.79 20.11 5.47
N GLY A 203 18.93 19.43 5.51
CA GLY A 203 20.21 19.93 5.99
C GLY A 203 21.32 19.69 4.99
N TRP A 204 22.47 20.33 5.22
CA TRP A 204 23.66 20.32 4.41
C TRP A 204 24.85 20.05 5.32
N GLU A 205 25.64 19.02 5.01
CA GLU A 205 26.77 18.65 5.84
C GLU A 205 28.07 18.50 5.03
N GLU A 206 29.19 18.94 5.60
CA GLU A 206 30.50 18.65 5.06
C GLU A 206 30.91 17.23 5.45
N SER A 207 30.77 16.31 4.51
CA SER A 207 31.40 14.99 4.48
C SER A 207 31.52 14.20 5.80
N THR A 208 30.41 13.80 6.39
CA THR A 208 30.37 12.69 7.36
C THR A 208 29.64 11.46 6.81
N LEU A 209 28.98 11.61 5.66
CA LEU A 209 28.33 10.51 4.98
C LEU A 209 29.39 9.53 4.47
N GLY A 210 29.21 8.24 4.74
CA GLY A 210 30.15 7.21 4.34
C GLY A 210 30.44 7.25 2.84
N GLN A 211 31.63 6.79 2.44
CA GLN A 211 32.10 6.88 1.05
C GLN A 211 31.05 6.37 0.06
N GLY A 212 30.47 7.27 -0.74
CA GLY A 212 29.56 6.94 -1.83
C GLY A 212 28.13 7.38 -1.67
N HIS A 213 27.72 7.96 -0.55
CA HIS A 213 26.39 8.51 -0.35
C HIS A 213 26.36 9.98 -0.79
N ALA A 214 25.40 10.36 -1.58
CA ALA A 214 25.17 11.74 -2.02
C ALA A 214 24.15 12.47 -1.14
N GLY A 215 23.25 11.70 -0.55
CA GLY A 215 22.23 12.13 0.42
C GLY A 215 21.84 10.97 1.31
N GLU A 216 21.22 11.27 2.41
CA GLU A 216 20.72 10.31 3.37
C GLU A 216 19.41 10.84 4.00
N GLU A 217 18.45 9.94 4.22
CA GLU A 217 17.23 10.23 4.98
C GLU A 217 17.23 9.45 6.28
N TRP A 218 16.92 10.12 7.39
CA TRP A 218 16.82 9.53 8.71
C TRP A 218 15.50 9.88 9.37
N ASP A 219 14.81 8.86 9.89
CA ASP A 219 13.67 9.04 10.76
C ASP A 219 14.13 9.28 12.20
N MET A 220 13.74 10.42 12.75
CA MET A 220 14.12 10.84 14.10
C MET A 220 12.90 10.98 15.00
N PRO A 221 12.86 10.31 16.17
CA PRO A 221 11.80 10.54 17.14
C PRO A 221 12.00 11.89 17.82
N GLN A 222 10.95 12.70 17.88
CA GLN A 222 10.91 13.92 18.68
C GLN A 222 9.90 13.72 19.81
N PHE A 223 10.36 13.85 21.05
CA PHE A 223 9.51 13.79 22.23
C PHE A 223 9.12 15.19 22.67
N ARG A 224 7.82 15.42 22.90
CA ARG A 224 7.28 16.68 23.43
C ARG A 224 6.30 16.39 24.55
N TYR A 225 6.29 17.28 25.55
CA TYR A 225 5.25 17.31 26.57
C TYR A 225 4.08 18.17 26.06
N GLU A 226 2.93 17.57 25.83
CA GLU A 226 1.69 18.24 25.43
C GLU A 226 0.57 17.81 26.37
N GLY A 227 -0.05 18.78 27.06
CA GLY A 227 -1.12 18.49 28.01
C GLY A 227 -0.72 17.63 29.21
N GLY A 228 0.58 17.62 29.60
CA GLY A 228 1.09 16.77 30.67
C GLY A 228 1.48 15.34 30.28
N GLU A 229 1.32 14.99 29.01
CA GLU A 229 1.71 13.69 28.48
C GLU A 229 2.94 13.81 27.56
N LEU A 230 3.84 12.83 27.63
CA LEU A 230 4.99 12.72 26.73
C LEU A 230 4.50 12.14 25.41
N ARG A 231 4.45 12.97 24.36
CA ARG A 231 4.12 12.54 23.00
C ARG A 231 5.36 12.44 22.15
N SER A 232 5.47 11.37 21.38
CA SER A 232 6.50 11.25 20.35
C SER A 232 5.92 11.71 19.00
N ARG A 233 6.71 12.47 18.26
CA ARG A 233 6.43 12.86 16.88
C ARG A 233 7.61 12.40 16.02
N LYS A 234 7.33 11.69 14.94
CA LYS A 234 8.32 11.39 13.91
C LYS A 234 8.66 12.66 13.13
N TYR A 235 9.90 12.85 12.77
CA TYR A 235 10.31 13.76 11.71
C TYR A 235 11.44 13.12 10.92
N ALA A 236 11.51 13.41 9.62
CA ALA A 236 12.57 12.94 8.74
C ALA A 236 13.63 14.03 8.56
N VAL A 237 14.89 13.65 8.51
CA VAL A 237 16.02 14.54 8.20
C VAL A 237 16.65 14.05 6.90
N ILE A 238 16.70 14.94 5.91
CA ILE A 238 17.43 14.71 4.66
C ILE A 238 18.74 15.50 4.75
N THR A 239 19.86 14.79 4.65
CA THR A 239 21.19 15.38 4.65
C THR A 239 21.83 15.20 3.29
N VAL A 240 22.37 16.27 2.69
CA VAL A 240 23.07 16.23 1.41
C VAL A 240 24.53 16.58 1.60
N GLU A 241 25.41 15.77 1.03
CA GLU A 241 26.85 15.93 1.12
C GLU A 241 27.35 17.15 0.31
N LEU A 242 28.16 18.00 0.94
CA LEU A 242 28.71 19.22 0.35
C LEU A 242 30.09 19.06 -0.30
N SER A 243 30.76 17.94 -0.10
CA SER A 243 32.13 17.70 -0.59
C SER A 243 32.26 17.67 -2.12
N ARG A 244 31.16 17.72 -2.84
CA ARG A 244 31.09 17.65 -4.31
C ARG A 244 30.43 18.87 -4.91
N MET A 245 30.91 19.26 -6.09
CA MET A 245 30.29 20.35 -6.88
C MET A 245 29.10 19.81 -7.69
N TRP A 246 27.95 19.69 -7.05
CA TRP A 246 26.73 19.26 -7.72
C TRP A 246 26.23 20.30 -8.71
N SER A 247 25.79 19.85 -9.88
CA SER A 247 24.95 20.66 -10.77
C SER A 247 23.53 20.81 -10.18
N LYS A 248 22.78 21.77 -10.70
CA LYS A 248 21.37 21.94 -10.31
C LYS A 248 20.54 20.64 -10.52
N ASP A 249 20.78 19.97 -11.64
CA ASP A 249 20.02 18.76 -12.00
C ASP A 249 20.38 17.55 -11.15
N GLU A 250 21.67 17.41 -10.78
CA GLU A 250 22.11 16.39 -9.83
C GLU A 250 21.51 16.65 -8.45
N MET A 251 21.53 17.88 -7.97
CA MET A 251 20.93 18.27 -6.69
C MET A 251 19.44 17.97 -6.67
N ARG A 252 18.70 18.33 -7.74
CA ARG A 252 17.30 17.97 -7.87
C ARG A 252 17.07 16.46 -7.78
N ALA A 253 17.89 15.67 -8.48
CA ALA A 253 17.75 14.21 -8.50
C ALA A 253 17.99 13.60 -7.11
N ILE A 254 19.06 14.01 -6.42
CA ILE A 254 19.38 13.55 -5.05
C ILE A 254 18.22 13.89 -4.12
N VAL A 255 17.84 15.15 -4.07
CA VAL A 255 16.78 15.62 -3.17
C VAL A 255 15.44 14.96 -3.49
N SER A 256 15.13 14.73 -4.77
CA SER A 256 13.90 14.02 -5.14
C SER A 256 13.90 12.58 -4.64
N HIS A 257 15.05 11.89 -4.68
CA HIS A 257 15.20 10.52 -4.19
C HIS A 257 15.02 10.46 -2.66
N GLU A 258 15.74 11.29 -1.93
CA GLU A 258 15.67 11.33 -0.47
C GLU A 258 14.27 11.80 0.04
N LEU A 259 13.62 12.72 -0.69
CA LEU A 259 12.22 13.05 -0.41
C LEU A 259 11.31 11.84 -0.58
N GLY A 260 11.51 11.00 -1.59
CA GLY A 260 10.76 9.75 -1.74
C GLY A 260 10.86 8.85 -0.52
N HIS A 261 12.07 8.70 0.05
CA HIS A 261 12.27 7.98 1.32
C HIS A 261 11.54 8.66 2.48
N ALA A 262 11.68 9.98 2.60
CA ALA A 262 10.99 10.75 3.63
C ALA A 262 9.47 10.69 3.52
N LEU A 263 8.91 10.47 2.32
CA LEU A 263 7.48 10.26 2.10
C LEU A 263 7.02 8.84 2.48
N GLY A 264 7.93 7.93 2.81
CA GLY A 264 7.62 6.58 3.25
C GLY A 264 8.06 5.46 2.29
N ILE A 265 8.61 5.77 1.12
CA ILE A 265 9.15 4.75 0.20
C ILE A 265 10.54 4.33 0.71
N LYS A 266 10.62 3.40 1.66
CA LYS A 266 11.91 3.00 2.27
C LYS A 266 12.76 2.10 1.39
N GLY A 267 12.24 1.52 0.35
CA GLY A 267 12.98 0.72 -0.63
C GLY A 267 13.17 1.43 -1.97
N HIS A 268 13.61 0.67 -2.96
CA HIS A 268 14.01 1.20 -4.26
C HIS A 268 13.29 0.51 -5.42
N SER A 269 13.22 1.20 -6.55
CA SER A 269 12.74 0.66 -7.82
C SER A 269 13.88 0.07 -8.65
N GLU A 270 13.59 -0.96 -9.44
CA GLU A 270 14.52 -1.52 -10.42
C GLU A 270 14.46 -0.78 -11.78
N SER A 271 13.51 0.13 -11.96
CA SER A 271 13.30 0.85 -13.23
C SER A 271 14.04 2.18 -13.26
N LYS A 272 14.89 2.37 -14.28
CA LYS A 272 15.64 3.62 -14.50
C LYS A 272 14.76 4.86 -14.76
N GLY A 273 13.47 4.66 -15.02
CA GLY A 273 12.50 5.73 -15.22
C GLY A 273 11.91 6.28 -13.92
N ASP A 274 12.14 5.64 -12.80
CA ASP A 274 11.61 6.02 -11.50
C ASP A 274 12.60 6.89 -10.72
N ILE A 275 12.09 7.81 -9.91
CA ILE A 275 12.94 8.60 -8.98
C ILE A 275 13.61 7.68 -7.97
N MET A 276 12.88 6.67 -7.49
CA MET A 276 13.37 5.72 -6.50
C MET A 276 14.22 4.58 -7.12
N PHE A 277 14.76 4.79 -8.33
CA PHE A 277 15.63 3.80 -8.94
C PHE A 277 16.91 3.60 -8.12
N TRP A 278 17.15 2.33 -7.73
CA TRP A 278 18.36 1.94 -7.03
C TRP A 278 19.47 1.59 -8.01
N HIS A 279 20.57 2.31 -7.92
CA HIS A 279 21.75 2.02 -8.72
C HIS A 279 22.73 1.17 -7.91
N VAL A 280 22.75 -0.15 -8.21
CA VAL A 280 23.75 -1.07 -7.67
C VAL A 280 25.11 -0.72 -8.21
N GLN A 281 25.86 0.10 -7.52
CA GLN A 281 27.30 0.25 -7.74
C GLN A 281 28.17 -0.48 -6.71
N GLU A 282 27.63 -1.45 -5.96
CA GLU A 282 28.46 -2.22 -5.04
C GLU A 282 29.60 -3.00 -5.72
N LYS A 283 29.43 -3.38 -6.97
CA LYS A 283 30.46 -4.16 -7.70
C LYS A 283 31.56 -3.32 -8.36
N THR A 284 31.41 -2.01 -8.49
CA THR A 284 32.42 -1.13 -9.11
C THR A 284 33.16 -0.23 -8.13
N ARG A 285 32.87 -0.30 -6.84
CA ARG A 285 33.54 0.48 -5.78
C ARG A 285 35.06 0.23 -5.69
N GLN A 286 35.58 -0.86 -6.25
CA GLN A 286 36.99 -1.19 -6.13
C GLN A 286 37.94 -0.42 -7.09
N PHE A 287 37.44 0.35 -8.07
CA PHE A 287 38.29 0.88 -9.14
C PHE A 287 38.06 2.36 -9.52
N SER A 288 37.40 3.17 -8.71
CA SER A 288 37.35 4.62 -8.99
C SER A 288 38.49 5.32 -8.26
N PRO A 289 39.49 5.86 -8.96
CA PRO A 289 40.56 6.66 -8.35
C PRO A 289 39.97 7.87 -7.63
N PRO A 290 40.54 8.32 -6.50
CA PRO A 290 40.10 9.54 -5.83
C PRO A 290 40.18 10.74 -6.79
N GLY A 291 39.10 11.51 -6.90
CA GLY A 291 39.06 12.72 -7.71
C GLY A 291 38.44 12.59 -9.10
N LEU A 292 38.01 11.37 -9.52
CA LEU A 292 37.18 11.26 -10.72
C LEU A 292 35.72 11.55 -10.35
N PRO A 293 34.98 12.31 -11.22
CA PRO A 293 33.52 12.47 -11.02
C PRO A 293 32.88 11.08 -10.98
N LEU A 294 31.86 10.92 -10.13
CA LEU A 294 31.04 9.71 -10.14
C LEU A 294 30.68 9.37 -11.59
N PRO A 295 30.74 8.09 -11.98
CA PRO A 295 30.33 7.72 -13.33
C PRO A 295 28.97 8.32 -13.64
N LEU A 296 28.77 8.71 -14.89
CA LEU A 296 27.58 9.36 -15.48
C LEU A 296 26.21 8.76 -15.13
N PHE A 297 26.14 7.77 -14.27
CA PHE A 297 24.97 6.97 -13.88
C PHE A 297 23.98 7.70 -12.96
N TRP A 298 24.42 8.69 -12.18
CA TRP A 298 23.55 9.59 -11.41
C TRP A 298 22.80 10.60 -12.27
N ARG A 299 23.05 10.61 -13.57
CA ARG A 299 22.24 11.35 -14.51
C ARG A 299 20.96 10.60 -14.84
N SER A 300 20.22 10.16 -13.85
CA SER A 300 18.81 9.91 -14.05
C SER A 300 18.21 11.26 -14.47
N LEU A 301 17.90 11.37 -15.75
CA LEU A 301 17.21 12.54 -16.33
C LEU A 301 15.73 12.60 -15.87
N VAL A 302 15.35 11.79 -14.91
CA VAL A 302 14.02 11.79 -14.31
C VAL A 302 13.84 13.11 -13.58
N LYS A 303 13.02 13.97 -14.15
CA LYS A 303 12.78 15.33 -13.65
C LYS A 303 11.66 15.39 -12.63
N GLN A 304 10.79 14.39 -12.59
CA GLN A 304 9.61 14.35 -11.75
C GLN A 304 9.29 12.90 -11.38
N PRO A 305 8.54 12.64 -10.30
CA PRO A 305 8.08 11.31 -9.96
C PRO A 305 7.40 10.63 -11.15
N SER A 306 7.77 9.39 -11.42
CA SER A 306 7.13 8.56 -12.42
C SER A 306 5.71 8.18 -11.97
N GLN A 307 4.87 7.72 -12.89
CA GLN A 307 3.56 7.19 -12.50
C GLN A 307 3.70 5.97 -11.57
N ARG A 308 4.80 5.20 -11.68
CA ARG A 308 5.08 4.07 -10.79
C ARG A 308 5.44 4.53 -9.37
N ASP A 309 6.21 5.63 -9.22
CA ASP A 309 6.50 6.23 -7.92
C ASP A 309 5.18 6.71 -7.26
N VAL A 310 4.32 7.36 -8.05
CA VAL A 310 2.99 7.82 -7.59
C VAL A 310 2.10 6.65 -7.21
N ASN A 311 2.01 5.61 -8.04
CA ASN A 311 1.24 4.41 -7.77
C ASN A 311 1.71 3.73 -6.47
N THR A 312 3.03 3.68 -6.26
CA THR A 312 3.61 3.08 -5.05
C THR A 312 3.20 3.85 -3.80
N LEU A 313 3.23 5.20 -3.83
CA LEU A 313 2.73 6.03 -2.73
C LEU A 313 1.22 5.87 -2.51
N ILE A 314 0.42 5.89 -3.58
CA ILE A 314 -1.03 5.67 -3.46
C ILE A 314 -1.30 4.35 -2.75
N ARG A 315 -0.60 3.29 -3.13
CA ARG A 315 -0.75 1.98 -2.50
C ARG A 315 -0.28 1.96 -1.05
N LEU A 316 0.85 2.58 -0.75
CA LEU A 316 1.39 2.68 0.60
C LEU A 316 0.39 3.35 1.56
N TYR A 317 -0.26 4.44 1.13
CA TYR A 317 -1.16 5.20 1.98
C TYR A 317 -2.63 4.74 1.96
N ASN A 318 -3.02 3.82 1.08
CA ASN A 318 -4.37 3.27 1.02
C ASN A 318 -4.44 1.83 1.56
N SER A 319 -3.36 1.09 1.49
CA SER A 319 -3.31 -0.31 1.93
C SER A 319 -2.80 -0.43 3.37
N ALA A 320 -3.27 -1.46 4.07
CA ALA A 320 -2.78 -1.81 5.40
C ALA A 320 -1.61 -2.81 5.33
N GLY A 321 -0.73 -2.67 4.35
CA GLY A 321 0.42 -3.55 4.17
C GLY A 321 0.22 -4.66 3.11
N SER A 322 1.22 -5.51 2.92
CA SER A 322 1.23 -6.58 1.91
C SER A 322 0.25 -7.71 2.25
N GLY A 323 -1.01 -7.54 1.89
CA GLY A 323 -2.01 -8.59 2.01
C GLY A 323 -1.84 -9.64 0.91
N LYS A 324 -1.72 -10.94 1.27
CA LYS A 324 -1.87 -12.02 0.32
C LYS A 324 -3.34 -12.35 0.14
N ARG A 325 -3.83 -12.29 -1.10
CA ARG A 325 -5.15 -12.80 -1.42
C ARG A 325 -5.20 -14.33 -1.28
N PHE A 326 -6.37 -14.87 -1.00
CA PHE A 326 -6.62 -16.30 -1.14
C PHE A 326 -6.54 -16.73 -2.61
N PRO A 327 -6.02 -17.94 -2.89
CA PRO A 327 -5.86 -18.45 -4.24
C PRO A 327 -7.18 -18.67 -4.97
#